data_d78df21477929949b57947b7d990305c
#
_entry.id   d78df21477929949b57947b7d990305c
#
_cell.length_a   1.000
_cell.length_b   1.000
_cell.length_c   1.000
_cell.angle_alpha   90.00
_cell.angle_beta   90.00
_cell.angle_gamma   90.00
#
_symmetry.space_group_name_H-M   'P 1'
#
loop_
_entity.id
_entity.type
_entity.pdbx_description
1 polymer ?
#
loop_
_entity_poly.entity_id
_entity_poly.type
_entity_poly.pdbx_seq_one_letter_code
_entity_poly.pdbx_strand_id
1 'polypeptide(L)'
;MARRSVPTAQDDLELTPGAEYVPATLDDARLVDLESEQESPFLRAQKRVSVRRGSLPRKAAHRLKRAAFAAALLIFIAVAAGMVMQYGAHSWRFTLDSSDNIEIGGNHNVSRAQIMDVLGGDIGRNIFFVPLALRQKQLQLIPWVKSASVMRFLPDRLQVQITERTPVAFARIGSHISLIDSDGVVMDLPASGHPQYSFPVIVGMGEAEPLSTRSARMDIYTQLIQDLDSGGARYSQDLSEVDLSDPEDVKVMVNDPSGAVLVHLGSGNFLARYKIYVTHVAEWRQQFQKLDSVDLRYERQIIVNPDSSLLAQKPLSGPAARAAIAAGVKPAALTTADLRRASSPLGHRPVRTVTRKRVVKHRRSRRTKGAD
;
A
#
# COMPACT_ATOMS: atom_id res chain seq x y z
N MET A 1 -5.11 -29.42 32.09
CA MET A 1 -4.92 -28.08 32.60
C MET A 1 -6.14 -27.71 33.43
N ALA A 2 -6.00 -27.73 34.74
CA ALA A 2 -7.08 -27.86 35.69
C ALA A 2 -7.66 -26.50 36.09
N ARG A 3 -8.95 -26.30 35.89
CA ARG A 3 -9.75 -25.23 36.51
C ARG A 3 -10.05 -25.68 37.94
N ARG A 4 -9.59 -24.94 38.94
CA ARG A 4 -10.04 -25.05 40.32
C ARG A 4 -11.37 -24.36 40.47
N SER A 5 -12.42 -25.11 40.77
CA SER A 5 -13.72 -24.68 41.23
C SER A 5 -13.69 -24.32 42.71
N VAL A 6 -14.27 -23.17 43.05
CA VAL A 6 -14.52 -22.74 44.43
C VAL A 6 -15.81 -23.42 44.91
N PRO A 7 -15.87 -24.04 46.09
CA PRO A 7 -17.11 -24.60 46.66
C PRO A 7 -17.97 -23.48 47.30
N THR A 8 -19.21 -23.42 46.93
CA THR A 8 -20.23 -22.65 47.59
C THR A 8 -20.81 -23.48 48.71
N ALA A 9 -20.66 -23.01 49.94
CA ALA A 9 -21.32 -23.62 51.12
C ALA A 9 -22.76 -23.07 51.17
N GLN A 10 -23.72 -23.94 51.00
CA GLN A 10 -25.09 -23.76 51.44
C GLN A 10 -25.24 -24.51 52.76
N ASP A 11 -25.36 -23.76 53.86
CA ASP A 11 -25.79 -24.31 55.15
C ASP A 11 -27.31 -24.37 55.16
N ASP A 12 -27.83 -25.58 55.15
CA ASP A 12 -29.23 -25.91 55.41
C ASP A 12 -29.47 -25.79 56.90
N LEU A 13 -30.33 -24.80 57.27
CA LEU A 13 -30.87 -24.68 58.60
C LEU A 13 -32.08 -25.65 58.72
N GLU A 14 -31.83 -26.82 59.32
CA GLU A 14 -32.89 -27.71 59.77
C GLU A 14 -33.60 -27.11 61.03
N LEU A 15 -34.80 -26.75 60.89
CA LEU A 15 -35.74 -26.40 61.97
C LEU A 15 -36.26 -27.68 62.61
N THR A 16 -35.86 -27.97 63.82
CA THR A 16 -36.52 -28.98 64.68
C THR A 16 -37.71 -28.32 65.39
N PRO A 17 -38.93 -28.87 65.30
CA PRO A 17 -40.07 -28.41 66.03
C PRO A 17 -40.20 -29.16 67.37
N GLY A 18 -40.52 -28.44 68.42
CA GLY A 18 -41.16 -29.01 69.63
C GLY A 18 -40.37 -28.87 70.94
N ALA A 19 -40.56 -27.76 71.60
CA ALA A 19 -40.48 -27.70 73.04
C ALA A 19 -41.68 -26.98 73.55
N GLU A 20 -42.51 -27.72 74.16
CA GLU A 20 -43.81 -27.34 74.79
C GLU A 20 -43.61 -26.39 75.95
N TYR A 21 -44.28 -25.23 75.91
CA TYR A 21 -44.24 -24.21 76.95
C TYR A 21 -45.12 -24.65 78.14
N VAL A 22 -44.46 -24.91 79.26
CA VAL A 22 -45.21 -25.10 80.56
C VAL A 22 -45.19 -23.77 81.33
N PRO A 23 -46.36 -23.17 81.69
CA PRO A 23 -46.37 -21.96 82.45
C PRO A 23 -46.01 -22.27 83.91
N ALA A 24 -44.94 -21.68 84.39
CA ALA A 24 -44.58 -21.72 85.82
C ALA A 24 -45.56 -20.84 86.64
N THR A 25 -46.15 -21.48 87.62
CA THR A 25 -47.05 -20.86 88.60
C THR A 25 -46.33 -19.82 89.46
N LEU A 26 -47.02 -18.66 89.62
CA LEU A 26 -46.70 -17.51 90.48
C LEU A 26 -46.83 -17.83 91.95
N ASP A 27 -46.02 -18.58 92.57
CA ASP A 27 -46.06 -18.79 94.04
C ASP A 27 -44.65 -19.06 94.59
N ASP A 28 -43.77 -18.12 94.48
CA ASP A 28 -42.61 -18.00 95.37
C ASP A 28 -42.00 -16.58 95.27
N ALA A 29 -42.81 -15.61 95.70
CA ALA A 29 -42.27 -14.29 95.99
C ALA A 29 -41.45 -14.34 97.29
N ARG A 30 -40.20 -14.69 97.18
CA ARG A 30 -39.24 -14.51 98.29
C ARG A 30 -38.81 -13.05 98.26
N LEU A 31 -39.18 -12.33 99.35
CA LEU A 31 -38.62 -11.03 99.69
C LEU A 31 -37.08 -11.18 99.78
N VAL A 32 -36.36 -10.62 98.80
CA VAL A 32 -34.90 -10.51 98.85
C VAL A 32 -34.60 -9.20 99.57
N ASP A 33 -33.88 -9.33 100.66
CA ASP A 33 -33.40 -8.27 101.53
C ASP A 33 -32.44 -7.35 100.74
N LEU A 34 -32.77 -6.07 100.62
CA LEU A 34 -32.10 -5.05 99.86
C LEU A 34 -30.93 -4.40 100.57
N GLU A 35 -30.42 -5.02 101.68
CA GLU A 35 -29.29 -4.42 102.42
C GLU A 35 -27.98 -5.20 102.37
N SER A 36 -27.65 -5.87 101.31
CA SER A 36 -26.28 -6.30 101.06
C SER A 36 -25.80 -5.68 99.76
N GLU A 37 -25.29 -4.48 99.88
CA GLU A 37 -24.43 -3.90 98.83
C GLU A 37 -23.19 -4.76 98.61
N GLN A 38 -23.37 -5.91 97.99
CA GLN A 38 -22.23 -6.61 97.34
C GLN A 38 -22.17 -6.05 95.94
N GLU A 39 -21.28 -5.07 95.75
CA GLU A 39 -20.86 -4.63 94.40
C GLU A 39 -20.67 -5.82 93.47
N SER A 40 -21.50 -5.91 92.49
CA SER A 40 -21.43 -7.00 91.50
C SER A 40 -20.03 -7.05 90.93
N PRO A 41 -19.40 -8.25 90.81
CA PRO A 41 -17.99 -8.39 90.26
C PRO A 41 -17.88 -7.88 88.84
N PHE A 42 -18.98 -7.46 88.24
CA PHE A 42 -18.99 -6.91 86.84
C PHE A 42 -18.68 -5.40 86.75
N LEU A 43 -18.63 -4.70 87.87
CA LEU A 43 -18.26 -3.27 87.94
C LEU A 43 -16.81 -3.00 88.27
N ARG A 44 -15.95 -4.04 88.22
CA ARG A 44 -14.52 -3.77 88.21
C ARG A 44 -14.22 -3.02 86.96
N ALA A 45 -13.85 -1.75 87.09
CA ALA A 45 -13.40 -0.88 86.04
C ALA A 45 -12.48 -1.66 85.07
N GLN A 46 -12.95 -1.84 83.85
CA GLN A 46 -12.10 -2.38 82.81
C GLN A 46 -10.89 -1.48 82.78
N LYS A 47 -9.76 -1.98 83.28
CA LYS A 47 -8.47 -1.32 83.04
C LYS A 47 -8.40 -1.05 81.55
N ARG A 48 -8.49 0.23 81.17
CA ARG A 48 -8.20 0.62 79.79
C ARG A 48 -6.87 -0.01 79.43
N VAL A 49 -6.96 -1.00 78.56
CA VAL A 49 -5.73 -1.60 77.99
C VAL A 49 -5.14 -0.48 77.12
N SER A 50 -4.20 0.23 77.73
CA SER A 50 -3.37 1.13 76.94
C SER A 50 -2.60 0.29 75.96
N VAL A 51 -3.04 0.21 74.70
CA VAL A 51 -2.25 -0.38 73.64
C VAL A 51 -1.00 0.45 73.57
N ARG A 52 0.07 -0.04 74.25
CA ARG A 52 1.41 0.51 74.04
C ARG A 52 1.72 0.32 72.58
N ARG A 53 1.64 1.41 71.81
CA ARG A 53 2.20 1.45 70.46
C ARG A 53 3.68 1.18 70.66
N GLY A 54 4.05 -0.09 70.55
CA GLY A 54 5.47 -0.51 70.58
C GLY A 54 6.22 0.29 69.53
N SER A 55 7.26 0.97 69.93
CA SER A 55 8.14 1.63 69.00
C SER A 55 8.69 0.58 68.03
N LEU A 56 8.45 0.78 66.73
CA LEU A 56 8.95 -0.10 65.66
C LEU A 56 10.45 -0.39 65.89
N PRO A 57 10.89 -1.66 65.85
CA PRO A 57 12.28 -1.99 66.03
C PRO A 57 13.15 -1.19 65.04
N ARG A 58 14.23 -0.57 65.48
CA ARG A 58 15.07 0.35 64.71
C ARG A 58 15.40 -0.20 63.32
N LYS A 59 15.60 -1.50 63.18
CA LYS A 59 15.86 -2.16 61.87
C LYS A 59 14.64 -2.14 60.93
N ALA A 60 13.43 -2.27 61.47
CA ALA A 60 12.18 -2.17 60.69
C ALA A 60 11.90 -0.73 60.32
N ALA A 61 12.17 0.25 61.21
CA ALA A 61 12.03 1.66 60.89
C ALA A 61 12.96 2.14 59.74
N HIS A 62 14.20 1.62 59.73
CA HIS A 62 15.12 1.92 58.61
C HIS A 62 14.70 1.27 57.29
N ARG A 63 14.14 0.06 57.30
CA ARG A 63 13.60 -0.61 56.11
C ARG A 63 12.39 0.16 55.60
N LEU A 64 11.49 0.60 56.49
CA LEU A 64 10.31 1.40 56.13
C LEU A 64 10.70 2.76 55.55
N LYS A 65 11.70 3.45 56.16
CA LYS A 65 12.23 4.71 55.59
C LYS A 65 12.83 4.53 54.22
N ARG A 66 13.62 3.46 53.99
CA ARG A 66 14.16 3.14 52.66
C ARG A 66 13.09 2.83 51.65
N ALA A 67 12.06 2.04 52.04
CA ALA A 67 10.91 1.75 51.19
C ALA A 67 10.08 3.01 50.86
N ALA A 68 9.86 3.87 51.88
CA ALA A 68 9.16 5.17 51.64
C ALA A 68 9.97 6.10 50.73
N PHE A 69 11.31 6.14 50.90
CA PHE A 69 12.17 6.95 50.00
C PHE A 69 12.16 6.39 48.56
N ALA A 70 12.24 5.05 48.41
CA ALA A 70 12.16 4.42 47.11
C ALA A 70 10.79 4.67 46.42
N ALA A 71 9.70 4.59 47.19
CA ALA A 71 8.37 4.89 46.69
C ALA A 71 8.23 6.39 46.29
N ALA A 72 8.76 7.30 47.11
CA ALA A 72 8.78 8.73 46.77
C ALA A 72 9.62 9.01 45.53
N LEU A 73 10.77 8.36 45.37
CA LEU A 73 11.58 8.47 44.17
C LEU A 73 10.87 7.96 42.90
N LEU A 74 10.18 6.81 43.01
CA LEU A 74 9.40 6.27 41.90
C LEU A 74 8.25 7.22 41.50
N ILE A 75 7.54 7.78 42.49
CA ILE A 75 6.49 8.75 42.23
C ILE A 75 7.08 10.01 41.55
N PHE A 76 8.21 10.50 42.05
CA PHE A 76 8.89 11.64 41.44
C PHE A 76 9.30 11.37 39.98
N ILE A 77 9.87 10.20 39.70
CA ILE A 77 10.22 9.79 38.34
C ILE A 77 8.96 9.70 37.46
N ALA A 78 7.87 9.11 37.97
CA ALA A 78 6.61 9.00 37.24
C ALA A 78 6.00 10.39 36.93
N VAL A 79 6.01 11.30 37.89
CA VAL A 79 5.53 12.68 37.70
C VAL A 79 6.41 13.42 36.72
N ALA A 80 7.73 13.34 36.84
CA ALA A 80 8.67 13.95 35.92
C ALA A 80 8.51 13.41 34.48
N ALA A 81 8.38 12.09 34.34
CA ALA A 81 8.10 11.46 33.04
C ALA A 81 6.75 11.94 32.46
N GLY A 82 5.73 12.03 33.29
CA GLY A 82 4.42 12.55 32.89
C GLY A 82 4.48 14.01 32.41
N MET A 83 5.23 14.87 33.10
CA MET A 83 5.44 16.26 32.70
C MET A 83 6.20 16.36 31.35
N VAL A 84 7.24 15.53 31.15
CA VAL A 84 7.99 15.51 29.89
C VAL A 84 7.10 15.01 28.73
N MET A 85 6.30 13.97 28.97
CA MET A 85 5.35 13.46 27.96
C MET A 85 4.28 14.50 27.63
N GLN A 86 3.72 15.17 28.64
CA GLN A 86 2.70 16.22 28.42
C GLN A 86 3.28 17.44 27.70
N TYR A 87 4.50 17.85 28.04
CA TYR A 87 5.19 18.92 27.33
C TYR A 87 5.44 18.53 25.86
N GLY A 88 5.96 17.33 25.61
CA GLY A 88 6.19 16.83 24.25
C GLY A 88 4.90 16.72 23.42
N ALA A 89 3.80 16.31 24.06
CA ALA A 89 2.51 16.13 23.37
C ALA A 89 1.82 17.46 23.01
N HIS A 90 1.99 18.52 23.81
CA HIS A 90 1.22 19.78 23.67
C HIS A 90 2.08 20.97 23.24
N SER A 91 3.40 20.84 23.18
CA SER A 91 4.27 21.94 22.78
C SER A 91 4.16 22.21 21.28
N TRP A 92 3.92 23.47 20.91
CA TRP A 92 3.94 23.95 19.52
C TRP A 92 5.28 23.66 18.81
N ARG A 93 6.37 23.54 19.56
CA ARG A 93 7.72 23.24 19.02
C ARG A 93 7.81 21.90 18.31
N PHE A 94 6.89 20.97 18.58
CA PHE A 94 6.85 19.64 17.98
C PHE A 94 5.74 19.51 16.96
N THR A 95 5.15 20.62 16.50
CA THR A 95 4.09 20.62 15.51
C THR A 95 4.69 20.81 14.12
N LEU A 96 4.20 20.05 13.15
CA LEU A 96 4.53 20.21 11.73
C LEU A 96 3.77 21.42 11.19
N ASP A 97 4.35 22.60 11.23
CA ASP A 97 3.62 23.84 10.91
C ASP A 97 3.40 24.05 9.40
N SER A 98 4.28 23.49 8.57
CA SER A 98 4.22 23.72 7.12
C SER A 98 4.70 22.51 6.30
N SER A 99 4.45 22.56 4.99
CA SER A 99 4.99 21.60 4.02
C SER A 99 6.52 21.64 3.93
N ASP A 100 7.16 22.73 4.35
CA ASP A 100 8.61 22.91 4.29
C ASP A 100 9.32 22.08 5.38
N ASN A 101 8.59 21.74 6.43
CA ASN A 101 9.06 20.83 7.47
C ASN A 101 9.10 19.35 7.00
N ILE A 102 8.65 19.07 5.76
CA ILE A 102 8.70 17.75 5.15
C ILE A 102 9.79 17.76 4.06
N GLU A 103 10.94 17.23 4.41
CA GLU A 103 12.06 17.06 3.49
C GLU A 103 11.87 15.77 2.68
N ILE A 104 11.87 15.88 1.35
CA ILE A 104 11.67 14.74 0.44
C ILE A 104 12.94 14.56 -0.37
N GLY A 105 13.47 13.34 -0.35
CA GLY A 105 14.64 12.94 -1.11
C GLY A 105 14.41 11.69 -1.95
N GLY A 106 15.17 11.55 -3.04
CA GLY A 106 15.15 10.38 -3.91
C GLY A 106 13.97 10.30 -4.89
N ASN A 107 13.19 11.37 -5.02
CA ASN A 107 12.09 11.44 -5.97
C ASN A 107 12.55 12.11 -7.27
N HIS A 108 12.35 11.44 -8.41
CA HIS A 108 12.64 11.92 -9.77
C HIS A 108 11.39 11.90 -10.63
N ASN A 109 10.72 10.77 -10.68
CA ASN A 109 9.46 10.56 -11.42
C ASN A 109 8.23 10.80 -10.55
N VAL A 110 8.34 10.59 -9.23
CA VAL A 110 7.28 10.88 -8.28
C VAL A 110 7.28 12.37 -7.96
N SER A 111 6.18 13.04 -8.25
CA SER A 111 6.05 14.46 -7.95
C SER A 111 5.94 14.72 -6.45
N ARG A 112 6.46 15.89 -5.99
CA ARG A 112 6.26 16.35 -4.62
C ARG A 112 4.77 16.38 -4.24
N ALA A 113 3.90 16.75 -5.18
CA ALA A 113 2.45 16.81 -4.94
C ALA A 113 1.86 15.45 -4.55
N GLN A 114 2.20 14.38 -5.29
CA GLN A 114 1.75 13.01 -4.98
C GLN A 114 2.19 12.55 -3.58
N ILE A 115 3.39 12.94 -3.16
CA ILE A 115 3.90 12.63 -1.82
C ILE A 115 3.14 13.43 -0.77
N MET A 116 2.87 14.70 -1.05
CA MET A 116 2.11 15.58 -0.16
C MET A 116 0.64 15.19 -0.04
N ASP A 117 0.03 14.58 -1.05
CA ASP A 117 -1.32 14.02 -0.96
C ASP A 117 -1.41 12.94 0.15
N VAL A 118 -0.33 12.21 0.38
CA VAL A 118 -0.23 11.22 1.46
C VAL A 118 0.07 11.85 2.81
N LEU A 119 0.98 12.83 2.86
CA LEU A 119 1.53 13.37 4.10
C LEU A 119 0.85 14.67 4.54
N GLY A 120 0.17 15.37 3.65
CA GLY A 120 -0.40 16.69 3.91
C GLY A 120 -1.42 16.71 5.05
N GLY A 121 -2.11 15.60 5.29
CA GLY A 121 -3.03 15.45 6.44
C GLY A 121 -2.33 15.42 7.81
N ASP A 122 -1.00 15.37 7.86
CA ASP A 122 -0.23 15.43 9.09
C ASP A 122 0.31 16.82 9.40
N ILE A 123 0.16 17.78 8.48
CA ILE A 123 0.45 19.19 8.74
C ILE A 123 -0.50 19.70 9.83
N GLY A 124 0.02 20.42 10.80
CA GLY A 124 -0.69 20.86 11.99
C GLY A 124 -0.73 19.82 13.12
N ARG A 125 -0.21 18.61 12.91
CA ARG A 125 -0.10 17.57 13.94
C ARG A 125 1.24 17.64 14.67
N ASN A 126 1.20 17.18 15.91
CA ASN A 126 2.43 16.94 16.65
C ASN A 126 3.20 15.76 16.06
N ILE A 127 4.48 15.92 15.82
CA ILE A 127 5.37 14.95 15.16
C ILE A 127 5.39 13.57 15.83
N PHE A 128 5.18 13.52 17.16
CA PHE A 128 5.14 12.25 17.89
C PHE A 128 3.92 11.40 17.56
N PHE A 129 2.81 12.02 17.14
CA PHE A 129 1.57 11.33 16.79
C PHE A 129 1.41 11.02 15.30
N VAL A 130 2.36 11.40 14.46
CA VAL A 130 2.36 11.02 13.05
C VAL A 130 2.56 9.52 12.92
N PRO A 131 1.66 8.76 12.27
CA PRO A 131 1.77 7.32 12.14
C PRO A 131 2.74 6.91 11.02
N LEU A 132 4.06 6.95 11.27
CA LEU A 132 5.08 6.78 10.23
C LEU A 132 4.93 5.48 9.45
N ALA A 133 4.66 4.35 10.12
CA ALA A 133 4.50 3.05 9.46
C ALA A 133 3.30 3.02 8.50
N LEU A 134 2.22 3.73 8.84
CA LEU A 134 1.06 3.87 7.95
C LEU A 134 1.43 4.71 6.73
N ARG A 135 2.08 5.86 6.93
CA ARG A 135 2.51 6.76 5.86
C ARG A 135 3.50 6.08 4.91
N GLN A 136 4.44 5.34 5.47
CA GLN A 136 5.36 4.53 4.68
C GLN A 136 4.62 3.54 3.76
N LYS A 137 3.63 2.80 4.29
CA LYS A 137 2.82 1.89 3.49
C LYS A 137 2.00 2.62 2.42
N GLN A 138 1.44 3.78 2.75
CA GLN A 138 0.68 4.57 1.78
C GLN A 138 1.56 5.10 0.65
N LEU A 139 2.78 5.56 0.95
CA LEU A 139 3.76 5.95 -0.07
C LEU A 139 4.14 4.79 -1.00
N GLN A 140 4.24 3.58 -0.47
CA GLN A 140 4.51 2.37 -1.26
C GLN A 140 3.36 1.94 -2.17
N LEU A 141 2.16 2.50 -2.00
CA LEU A 141 1.04 2.28 -2.94
C LEU A 141 1.20 3.10 -4.23
N ILE A 142 2.06 4.11 -4.24
CA ILE A 142 2.37 4.85 -5.46
C ILE A 142 3.17 3.92 -6.40
N PRO A 143 2.71 3.66 -7.64
CA PRO A 143 3.32 2.65 -8.51
C PRO A 143 4.82 2.83 -8.74
N TRP A 144 5.29 4.08 -8.83
CA TRP A 144 6.69 4.42 -9.02
C TRP A 144 7.57 4.20 -7.78
N VAL A 145 6.98 4.00 -6.60
CA VAL A 145 7.73 3.83 -5.35
C VAL A 145 8.04 2.36 -5.10
N LYS A 146 9.32 1.99 -5.13
CA LYS A 146 9.81 0.67 -4.74
C LYS A 146 9.85 0.52 -3.23
N SER A 147 10.42 1.52 -2.56
CA SER A 147 10.46 1.59 -1.10
C SER A 147 10.43 3.03 -0.63
N ALA A 148 9.85 3.24 0.54
CA ALA A 148 9.82 4.52 1.21
C ALA A 148 10.29 4.38 2.65
N SER A 149 10.99 5.38 3.16
CA SER A 149 11.36 5.50 4.57
C SER A 149 10.89 6.86 5.07
N VAL A 150 10.22 6.87 6.21
CA VAL A 150 9.75 8.11 6.84
C VAL A 150 10.34 8.20 8.23
N MET A 151 11.11 9.23 8.49
CA MET A 151 11.84 9.44 9.73
C MET A 151 11.45 10.78 10.37
N ARG A 152 11.46 10.81 11.71
CA ARG A 152 11.26 12.05 12.47
C ARG A 152 12.60 12.67 12.78
N PHE A 153 12.73 13.96 12.50
CA PHE A 153 13.83 14.79 12.94
C PHE A 153 13.28 15.85 13.89
N LEU A 154 13.64 15.74 15.14
CA LEU A 154 13.22 16.69 16.16
C LEU A 154 13.88 18.05 15.92
N PRO A 155 13.15 19.14 16.16
CA PRO A 155 11.87 19.16 16.86
C PRO A 155 10.62 18.93 15.98
N ASP A 156 10.61 19.32 14.70
CA ASP A 156 9.41 19.53 13.90
C ASP A 156 9.54 19.09 12.44
N ARG A 157 10.52 18.26 12.09
CA ARG A 157 10.77 17.86 10.70
C ARG A 157 10.50 16.39 10.46
N LEU A 158 9.94 16.11 9.29
CA LEU A 158 9.85 14.76 8.73
C LEU A 158 10.80 14.65 7.54
N GLN A 159 11.60 13.63 7.52
CA GLN A 159 12.38 13.25 6.35
C GLN A 159 11.77 12.04 5.69
N VAL A 160 11.49 12.17 4.41
CA VAL A 160 10.94 11.12 3.55
C VAL A 160 12.00 10.77 2.52
N GLN A 161 12.48 9.55 2.56
CA GLN A 161 13.41 9.03 1.56
C GLN A 161 12.69 8.01 0.70
N ILE A 162 12.64 8.27 -0.61
CA ILE A 162 11.99 7.41 -1.59
C ILE A 162 13.06 6.73 -2.43
N THR A 163 12.86 5.44 -2.70
CA THR A 163 13.58 4.72 -3.74
C THR A 163 12.58 4.41 -4.83
N GLU A 164 12.79 4.95 -6.01
CA GLU A 164 11.92 4.72 -7.15
C GLU A 164 12.20 3.37 -7.83
N ARG A 165 11.19 2.84 -8.53
CA ARG A 165 11.32 1.65 -9.36
C ARG A 165 12.04 2.00 -10.66
N THR A 166 12.82 1.05 -11.14
CA THR A 166 13.49 1.17 -12.44
C THR A 166 12.71 0.37 -13.47
N PRO A 167 12.12 0.99 -14.50
CA PRO A 167 11.45 0.26 -15.55
C PRO A 167 12.44 -0.55 -16.40
N VAL A 168 12.01 -1.72 -16.86
CA VAL A 168 12.81 -2.63 -17.70
C VAL A 168 12.16 -2.90 -19.04
N ALA A 169 10.86 -2.64 -19.19
CA ALA A 169 10.13 -2.81 -20.44
C ALA A 169 8.90 -1.88 -20.49
N PHE A 170 8.33 -1.76 -21.69
CA PHE A 170 6.95 -1.31 -21.84
C PHE A 170 6.03 -2.52 -21.72
N ALA A 171 4.83 -2.34 -21.17
CA ALA A 171 3.78 -3.35 -21.13
C ALA A 171 2.51 -2.83 -21.79
N ARG A 172 1.93 -3.61 -22.69
CA ARG A 172 0.61 -3.32 -23.27
C ARG A 172 -0.44 -3.98 -22.38
N ILE A 173 -1.21 -3.15 -21.70
CA ILE A 173 -2.30 -3.60 -20.82
C ILE A 173 -3.61 -3.09 -21.38
N GLY A 174 -4.40 -3.98 -21.93
CA GLY A 174 -5.63 -3.61 -22.65
C GLY A 174 -5.34 -2.68 -23.84
N SER A 175 -5.79 -1.43 -23.74
CA SER A 175 -5.60 -0.40 -24.78
C SER A 175 -4.52 0.62 -24.45
N HIS A 176 -3.77 0.43 -23.36
CA HIS A 176 -2.78 1.39 -22.88
C HIS A 176 -1.39 0.77 -22.90
N ILE A 177 -0.37 1.63 -23.09
CA ILE A 177 1.02 1.28 -22.86
C ILE A 177 1.47 1.95 -21.57
N SER A 178 2.05 1.14 -20.69
CA SER A 178 2.61 1.53 -19.41
C SER A 178 4.06 1.04 -19.34
N LEU A 179 4.81 1.50 -18.35
CA LEU A 179 6.10 0.92 -17.99
C LEU A 179 5.90 -0.22 -17.01
N ILE A 180 6.84 -1.15 -16.99
CA ILE A 180 6.84 -2.26 -16.04
C ILE A 180 8.26 -2.49 -15.52
N ASP A 181 8.36 -2.80 -14.23
CA ASP A 181 9.63 -3.17 -13.61
C ASP A 181 9.87 -4.69 -13.60
N SER A 182 11.02 -5.11 -13.11
CA SER A 182 11.35 -6.53 -12.96
C SER A 182 10.43 -7.31 -12.02
N ASP A 183 9.77 -6.63 -11.08
CA ASP A 183 8.88 -7.26 -10.12
C ASP A 183 7.44 -7.41 -10.67
N GLY A 184 7.17 -6.94 -11.89
CA GLY A 184 5.86 -6.99 -12.54
C GLY A 184 4.92 -5.86 -12.12
N VAL A 185 5.43 -4.79 -11.50
CA VAL A 185 4.65 -3.62 -11.14
C VAL A 185 4.54 -2.69 -12.33
N VAL A 186 3.30 -2.35 -12.66
CA VAL A 186 2.97 -1.46 -13.76
C VAL A 186 3.01 -0.02 -13.29
N MET A 187 3.65 0.84 -14.05
CA MET A 187 3.81 2.27 -13.78
C MET A 187 3.32 3.09 -14.97
N ASP A 188 2.74 4.24 -14.69
CA ASP A 188 2.34 5.17 -15.74
C ASP A 188 3.56 5.71 -16.50
N LEU A 189 3.33 6.09 -17.75
CA LEU A 189 4.36 6.79 -18.52
C LEU A 189 4.71 8.11 -17.83
N PRO A 190 6.01 8.46 -17.75
CA PRO A 190 6.41 9.71 -17.15
C PRO A 190 5.87 10.90 -17.96
N ALA A 191 5.65 12.02 -17.27
CA ALA A 191 5.26 13.24 -17.93
C ALA A 191 6.31 13.70 -18.95
N SER A 192 5.89 14.48 -19.94
CA SER A 192 6.76 14.97 -21.04
C SER A 192 8.07 15.59 -20.52
N GLY A 193 9.19 15.19 -21.09
CA GLY A 193 10.54 15.71 -20.72
C GLY A 193 11.44 14.69 -19.99
N HIS A 194 10.93 13.53 -19.67
CA HIS A 194 11.74 12.45 -19.10
C HIS A 194 12.53 11.67 -20.17
N PRO A 195 13.58 10.92 -19.79
CA PRO A 195 14.40 10.18 -20.74
C PRO A 195 13.57 9.20 -21.56
N GLN A 196 13.88 9.11 -22.85
CA GLN A 196 13.28 8.11 -23.73
C GLN A 196 13.89 6.74 -23.42
N TYR A 197 13.04 5.76 -23.22
CA TYR A 197 13.44 4.38 -23.02
C TYR A 197 13.51 3.65 -24.37
N SER A 198 14.45 2.74 -24.52
CA SER A 198 14.58 1.90 -25.73
C SER A 198 14.26 0.44 -25.39
N PHE A 199 13.09 0.21 -24.78
CA PHE A 199 12.66 -1.13 -24.40
C PHE A 199 11.72 -1.73 -25.44
N PRO A 200 11.62 -3.07 -25.54
CA PRO A 200 10.53 -3.72 -26.24
C PRO A 200 9.21 -3.58 -25.49
N VAL A 201 8.11 -3.80 -26.20
CA VAL A 201 6.77 -3.83 -25.61
C VAL A 201 6.41 -5.27 -25.26
N ILE A 202 6.12 -5.54 -23.99
CA ILE A 202 5.60 -6.82 -23.56
C ILE A 202 4.10 -6.85 -23.80
N VAL A 203 3.61 -7.93 -24.39
CA VAL A 203 2.19 -8.25 -24.56
C VAL A 203 1.86 -9.56 -23.85
N GLY A 204 0.56 -9.83 -23.72
CA GLY A 204 0.07 -11.04 -23.04
C GLY A 204 -0.15 -10.85 -21.55
N MET A 205 -0.10 -9.62 -21.03
CA MET A 205 -0.45 -9.30 -19.65
C MET A 205 -1.84 -8.71 -19.57
N GLY A 206 -2.69 -9.26 -18.70
CA GLY A 206 -4.04 -8.79 -18.44
C GLY A 206 -4.07 -7.68 -17.38
N GLU A 207 -5.06 -6.78 -17.49
CA GLU A 207 -5.27 -5.70 -16.52
C GLU A 207 -5.61 -6.23 -15.13
N ALA A 208 -6.41 -7.30 -15.06
CA ALA A 208 -6.85 -7.92 -13.81
C ALA A 208 -5.92 -9.02 -13.29
N GLU A 209 -4.76 -9.23 -13.93
CA GLU A 209 -3.84 -10.29 -13.49
C GLU A 209 -3.19 -9.96 -12.15
N PRO A 210 -3.06 -10.95 -11.25
CA PRO A 210 -2.37 -10.77 -9.99
C PRO A 210 -0.87 -10.50 -10.20
N LEU A 211 -0.26 -9.77 -9.27
CA LEU A 211 1.16 -9.43 -9.32
C LEU A 211 2.05 -10.67 -9.43
N SER A 212 1.69 -11.78 -8.76
CA SER A 212 2.45 -13.04 -8.80
C SER A 212 2.58 -13.61 -10.21
N THR A 213 1.50 -13.55 -11.01
CA THR A 213 1.52 -14.01 -12.40
C THR A 213 2.37 -13.08 -13.28
N ARG A 214 2.23 -11.78 -13.08
CA ARG A 214 3.05 -10.80 -13.80
C ARG A 214 4.52 -10.92 -13.46
N SER A 215 4.87 -11.11 -12.19
CA SER A 215 6.24 -11.32 -11.74
C SER A 215 6.85 -12.56 -12.38
N ALA A 216 6.13 -13.68 -12.41
CA ALA A 216 6.62 -14.90 -13.07
C ALA A 216 6.89 -14.69 -14.57
N ARG A 217 6.08 -13.90 -15.28
CA ARG A 217 6.33 -13.54 -16.67
C ARG A 217 7.54 -12.60 -16.83
N MET A 218 7.73 -11.70 -15.87
CA MET A 218 8.90 -10.83 -15.87
C MET A 218 10.21 -11.59 -15.60
N ASP A 219 10.15 -12.70 -14.86
CA ASP A 219 11.30 -13.60 -14.72
C ASP A 219 11.68 -14.22 -16.07
N ILE A 220 10.68 -14.70 -16.84
CA ILE A 220 10.89 -15.22 -18.20
C ILE A 220 11.46 -14.12 -19.11
N TYR A 221 10.91 -12.91 -19.06
CA TYR A 221 11.41 -11.77 -19.81
C TYR A 221 12.87 -11.46 -19.47
N THR A 222 13.20 -11.43 -18.19
CA THR A 222 14.55 -11.14 -17.71
C THR A 222 15.55 -12.20 -18.20
N GLN A 223 15.16 -13.47 -18.15
CA GLN A 223 15.94 -14.57 -18.67
C GLN A 223 16.15 -14.43 -20.20
N LEU A 224 15.07 -14.13 -20.95
CA LEU A 224 15.15 -13.90 -22.40
C LEU A 224 16.16 -12.82 -22.74
N ILE A 225 16.10 -11.64 -22.10
CA ILE A 225 17.02 -10.53 -22.37
C ILE A 225 18.46 -10.89 -22.01
N GLN A 226 18.66 -11.53 -20.85
CA GLN A 226 19.99 -11.97 -20.42
C GLN A 226 20.58 -12.99 -21.38
N ASP A 227 19.81 -13.97 -21.83
CA ASP A 227 20.25 -14.97 -22.79
C ASP A 227 20.63 -14.34 -24.12
N LEU A 228 19.77 -13.48 -24.67
CA LEU A 228 20.00 -12.84 -25.97
C LEU A 228 21.25 -11.93 -25.96
N ASP A 229 21.54 -11.29 -24.85
CA ASP A 229 22.70 -10.39 -24.75
C ASP A 229 23.97 -11.07 -24.23
N SER A 230 23.89 -12.33 -23.77
CA SER A 230 25.01 -13.09 -23.21
C SER A 230 26.16 -13.34 -24.19
N GLY A 231 25.86 -13.34 -25.50
CA GLY A 231 26.85 -13.60 -26.57
C GLY A 231 27.67 -12.38 -26.99
N GLY A 232 27.53 -11.23 -26.32
CA GLY A 232 28.23 -9.98 -26.67
C GLY A 232 27.54 -9.16 -27.76
N ALA A 233 26.68 -9.76 -28.57
CA ALA A 233 25.76 -9.07 -29.46
C ALA A 233 24.51 -8.70 -28.67
N ARG A 234 24.08 -7.43 -28.72
CA ARG A 234 22.88 -6.97 -27.98
C ARG A 234 21.65 -7.22 -28.83
N TYR A 235 21.27 -8.49 -29.00
CA TYR A 235 20.11 -8.87 -29.82
C TYR A 235 18.80 -8.38 -29.24
N SER A 236 18.71 -8.11 -27.91
CA SER A 236 17.53 -7.54 -27.27
C SER A 236 17.16 -6.17 -27.86
N GLN A 237 18.11 -5.45 -28.46
CA GLN A 237 17.85 -4.13 -29.06
C GLN A 237 17.06 -4.22 -30.37
N ASP A 238 17.11 -5.37 -31.05
CA ASP A 238 16.37 -5.59 -32.30
C ASP A 238 14.89 -5.92 -32.05
N LEU A 239 14.55 -6.30 -30.81
CA LEU A 239 13.19 -6.63 -30.43
C LEU A 239 12.31 -5.37 -30.36
N SER A 240 11.14 -5.44 -30.95
CA SER A 240 10.10 -4.42 -30.82
C SER A 240 8.99 -4.83 -29.85
N GLU A 241 8.66 -6.14 -29.84
CA GLU A 241 7.62 -6.68 -28.99
C GLU A 241 8.01 -8.07 -28.48
N VAL A 242 7.58 -8.41 -27.27
CA VAL A 242 7.77 -9.73 -26.65
C VAL A 242 6.41 -10.20 -26.15
N ASP A 243 5.91 -11.29 -26.71
CA ASP A 243 4.65 -11.90 -26.29
C ASP A 243 4.91 -12.99 -25.25
N LEU A 244 4.40 -12.77 -24.05
CA LEU A 244 4.48 -13.66 -22.90
C LEU A 244 3.11 -14.24 -22.53
N SER A 245 2.16 -14.27 -23.48
CA SER A 245 0.82 -14.86 -23.25
C SER A 245 0.90 -16.31 -22.85
N ASP A 246 1.80 -17.05 -23.48
CA ASP A 246 2.08 -18.47 -23.22
C ASP A 246 3.52 -18.63 -22.70
N PRO A 247 3.70 -19.06 -21.45
CA PRO A 247 5.03 -19.31 -20.86
C PRO A 247 5.85 -20.38 -21.61
N GLU A 248 5.17 -21.33 -22.29
CA GLU A 248 5.82 -22.39 -23.05
C GLU A 248 6.19 -21.96 -24.48
N ASP A 249 5.67 -20.82 -24.93
CA ASP A 249 5.93 -20.29 -26.27
C ASP A 249 6.17 -18.78 -26.25
N VAL A 250 7.35 -18.39 -25.79
CA VAL A 250 7.80 -16.99 -25.84
C VAL A 250 8.01 -16.60 -27.29
N LYS A 251 7.31 -15.55 -27.74
CA LYS A 251 7.41 -15.04 -29.10
C LYS A 251 8.01 -13.64 -29.07
N VAL A 252 8.81 -13.34 -30.04
CA VAL A 252 9.44 -12.02 -30.18
C VAL A 252 9.17 -11.45 -31.56
N MET A 253 8.83 -10.17 -31.59
CA MET A 253 8.74 -9.42 -32.84
C MET A 253 10.07 -8.74 -33.09
N VAL A 254 10.76 -9.14 -34.15
CA VAL A 254 12.02 -8.57 -34.55
C VAL A 254 11.77 -7.45 -35.56
N ASN A 255 12.38 -6.30 -35.31
CA ASN A 255 12.30 -5.16 -36.21
C ASN A 255 13.43 -5.16 -37.20
N ASP A 256 13.19 -5.66 -38.38
CA ASP A 256 14.15 -5.69 -39.48
C ASP A 256 13.80 -4.60 -40.53
N PRO A 257 14.78 -3.99 -41.20
CA PRO A 257 14.53 -3.00 -42.25
C PRO A 257 13.57 -3.45 -43.37
N SER A 258 13.51 -4.76 -43.60
CA SER A 258 12.64 -5.37 -44.59
C SER A 258 11.24 -5.75 -44.08
N GLY A 259 10.94 -5.47 -42.84
CA GLY A 259 9.63 -5.74 -42.18
C GLY A 259 9.77 -6.48 -40.87
N ALA A 260 8.77 -6.37 -40.02
CA ALA A 260 8.72 -7.07 -38.72
C ALA A 260 8.42 -8.55 -38.93
N VAL A 261 9.11 -9.40 -38.18
CA VAL A 261 8.96 -10.88 -38.22
C VAL A 261 8.66 -11.37 -36.80
N LEU A 262 7.61 -12.17 -36.65
CA LEU A 262 7.29 -12.85 -35.42
C LEU A 262 8.11 -14.14 -35.31
N VAL A 263 8.90 -14.29 -34.26
CA VAL A 263 9.75 -15.45 -34.04
C VAL A 263 9.30 -16.19 -32.79
N HIS A 264 8.90 -17.45 -32.91
CA HIS A 264 8.60 -18.33 -31.80
C HIS A 264 9.88 -18.94 -31.26
N LEU A 265 10.21 -18.61 -30.02
CA LEU A 265 11.42 -19.06 -29.34
C LEU A 265 11.15 -20.21 -28.34
N GLY A 266 9.87 -20.45 -27.97
CA GLY A 266 9.52 -21.44 -26.96
C GLY A 266 9.92 -21.02 -25.55
N SER A 267 10.18 -21.99 -24.68
CA SER A 267 10.40 -21.76 -23.23
C SER A 267 11.88 -21.74 -22.81
N GLY A 268 12.83 -21.81 -23.74
CA GLY A 268 14.27 -21.79 -23.40
C GLY A 268 15.20 -21.85 -24.59
N ASN A 269 16.53 -21.87 -24.31
CA ASN A 269 17.58 -21.84 -25.36
C ASN A 269 17.43 -20.62 -26.29
N PHE A 270 17.01 -19.49 -25.77
CA PHE A 270 16.61 -18.33 -26.55
C PHE A 270 17.73 -17.83 -27.47
N LEU A 271 18.97 -17.71 -26.98
CA LEU A 271 20.09 -17.27 -27.78
C LEU A 271 20.39 -18.24 -28.97
N ALA A 272 20.37 -19.53 -28.71
CA ALA A 272 20.67 -20.51 -29.75
C ALA A 272 19.64 -20.45 -30.89
N ARG A 273 18.36 -20.40 -30.52
CA ARG A 273 17.25 -20.28 -31.48
C ARG A 273 17.27 -18.95 -32.22
N TYR A 274 17.54 -17.87 -31.51
CA TYR A 274 17.62 -16.55 -32.14
C TYR A 274 18.79 -16.44 -33.11
N LYS A 275 19.92 -17.09 -32.82
CA LYS A 275 21.05 -17.16 -33.76
C LYS A 275 20.68 -17.91 -35.05
N ILE A 276 19.86 -18.95 -34.97
CA ILE A 276 19.36 -19.64 -36.18
C ILE A 276 18.54 -18.65 -37.03
N TYR A 277 17.63 -17.87 -36.39
CA TYR A 277 16.89 -16.83 -37.09
C TYR A 277 17.83 -15.84 -37.80
N VAL A 278 18.76 -15.24 -37.08
CA VAL A 278 19.69 -14.26 -37.66
C VAL A 278 20.49 -14.82 -38.82
N THR A 279 20.91 -16.09 -38.74
CA THR A 279 21.73 -16.75 -39.79
C THR A 279 20.92 -17.00 -41.06
N HIS A 280 19.64 -17.36 -40.95
CA HIS A 280 18.86 -17.81 -42.10
C HIS A 280 17.81 -16.81 -42.60
N VAL A 281 17.55 -15.72 -41.87
CA VAL A 281 16.49 -14.76 -42.24
C VAL A 281 16.65 -14.20 -43.66
N ALA A 282 17.89 -13.94 -44.09
CA ALA A 282 18.17 -13.41 -45.42
C ALA A 282 17.81 -14.44 -46.50
N GLU A 283 18.12 -15.73 -46.29
CA GLU A 283 17.79 -16.82 -47.19
C GLU A 283 16.26 -17.03 -47.27
N TRP A 284 15.58 -17.08 -46.11
CA TRP A 284 14.12 -17.25 -46.10
C TRP A 284 13.39 -16.13 -46.83
N ARG A 285 13.87 -14.90 -46.73
CA ARG A 285 13.30 -13.75 -47.47
C ARG A 285 13.49 -13.82 -48.99
N GLN A 286 14.52 -14.51 -49.45
CA GLN A 286 14.68 -14.77 -50.89
C GLN A 286 13.74 -15.87 -51.37
N GLN A 287 13.45 -16.87 -50.51
CA GLN A 287 12.62 -18.00 -50.86
C GLN A 287 11.10 -17.70 -50.77
N PHE A 288 10.72 -16.85 -49.80
CA PHE A 288 9.34 -16.53 -49.55
C PHE A 288 9.04 -15.04 -49.93
N GLN A 289 7.96 -14.80 -50.67
CA GLN A 289 7.56 -13.45 -51.05
C GLN A 289 7.32 -12.54 -49.83
N LYS A 290 6.85 -13.11 -48.73
CA LYS A 290 6.64 -12.43 -47.48
C LYS A 290 7.01 -13.35 -46.32
N LEU A 291 7.81 -12.84 -45.41
CA LEU A 291 8.18 -13.51 -44.18
C LEU A 291 7.47 -12.82 -43.03
N ASP A 292 6.40 -13.44 -42.53
CA ASP A 292 5.57 -12.89 -41.41
C ASP A 292 5.94 -13.52 -40.07
N SER A 293 6.21 -14.85 -40.07
CA SER A 293 6.56 -15.55 -38.83
C SER A 293 7.50 -16.72 -39.07
N VAL A 294 8.24 -17.11 -38.02
CA VAL A 294 9.13 -18.26 -38.02
C VAL A 294 9.03 -19.00 -36.70
N ASP A 295 8.77 -20.28 -36.71
CA ASP A 295 8.70 -21.13 -35.52
C ASP A 295 9.99 -21.95 -35.35
N LEU A 296 10.73 -21.68 -34.28
CA LEU A 296 12.03 -22.27 -33.94
C LEU A 296 11.96 -23.15 -32.68
N ARG A 297 10.78 -23.51 -32.23
CA ARG A 297 10.60 -24.36 -31.06
C ARG A 297 11.14 -25.77 -31.24
N TYR A 298 11.12 -26.26 -32.45
CA TYR A 298 11.50 -27.63 -32.79
C TYR A 298 12.98 -27.76 -33.14
N GLU A 299 13.67 -28.76 -32.60
CA GLU A 299 15.10 -28.95 -32.82
C GLU A 299 15.49 -29.35 -34.24
N ARG A 300 14.56 -30.05 -34.93
CA ARG A 300 14.84 -30.68 -36.24
C ARG A 300 14.09 -30.08 -37.40
N GLN A 301 13.24 -29.13 -37.16
CA GLN A 301 12.44 -28.50 -38.23
C GLN A 301 12.19 -27.04 -37.91
N ILE A 302 12.18 -26.24 -38.94
CA ILE A 302 11.83 -24.83 -38.87
C ILE A 302 10.55 -24.65 -39.69
N ILE A 303 9.54 -24.02 -39.12
CA ILE A 303 8.27 -23.76 -39.79
C ILE A 303 8.24 -22.28 -40.13
N VAL A 304 8.12 -21.96 -41.42
CA VAL A 304 8.08 -20.59 -41.91
C VAL A 304 6.63 -20.20 -42.19
N ASN A 305 6.23 -19.05 -41.74
CA ASN A 305 4.88 -18.45 -41.85
C ASN A 305 3.73 -19.28 -41.21
N PRO A 306 3.90 -19.85 -39.98
CA PRO A 306 2.78 -20.56 -39.32
C PRO A 306 1.60 -19.63 -39.02
N ASP A 307 1.84 -18.33 -38.73
CA ASP A 307 0.86 -17.37 -38.22
C ASP A 307 0.49 -16.24 -39.18
N SER A 308 0.54 -16.47 -40.47
CA SER A 308 0.31 -15.42 -41.48
C SER A 308 -1.05 -14.68 -41.33
N SER A 309 -1.98 -15.18 -40.50
CA SER A 309 -3.29 -14.59 -40.28
C SER A 309 -3.46 -13.89 -38.90
N LEU A 310 -2.47 -14.02 -37.96
CA LEU A 310 -2.65 -13.63 -36.55
C LEU A 310 -2.13 -12.24 -36.18
N LEU A 311 -1.50 -11.50 -37.11
CA LEU A 311 -0.89 -10.21 -36.84
C LEU A 311 -1.87 -9.03 -36.70
N ALA A 312 -3.16 -9.29 -36.63
CA ALA A 312 -4.18 -8.25 -36.45
C ALA A 312 -4.42 -7.94 -34.97
N GLN A 313 -3.46 -7.30 -34.33
CA GLN A 313 -3.70 -6.79 -32.99
C GLN A 313 -4.62 -5.57 -33.01
N LYS A 314 -5.45 -5.41 -31.95
CA LYS A 314 -6.32 -4.27 -31.79
C LYS A 314 -5.49 -2.97 -31.72
N PRO A 315 -5.75 -1.98 -32.59
CA PRO A 315 -4.97 -0.77 -32.63
C PRO A 315 -5.11 0.07 -31.37
N LEU A 316 -4.02 0.70 -30.95
CA LEU A 316 -4.05 1.70 -29.88
C LEU A 316 -4.82 2.96 -30.35
N SER A 317 -5.42 3.69 -29.42
CA SER A 317 -5.99 5.01 -29.74
C SER A 317 -4.87 6.00 -30.12
N GLY A 318 -5.14 6.90 -31.05
CA GLY A 318 -4.15 7.85 -31.56
C GLY A 318 -3.41 8.67 -30.48
N PRO A 319 -4.07 9.16 -29.39
CA PRO A 319 -3.38 9.81 -28.28
C PRO A 319 -2.42 8.87 -27.52
N ALA A 320 -2.86 7.63 -27.26
CA ALA A 320 -2.05 6.63 -26.57
C ALA A 320 -0.81 6.22 -27.40
N ALA A 321 -0.98 6.05 -28.72
CA ALA A 321 0.15 5.77 -29.61
C ALA A 321 1.17 6.91 -29.63
N ARG A 322 0.73 8.16 -29.65
CA ARG A 322 1.64 9.33 -29.56
C ARG A 322 2.39 9.38 -28.24
N ALA A 323 1.72 9.15 -27.12
CA ALA A 323 2.36 9.10 -25.81
C ALA A 323 3.40 7.97 -25.74
N ALA A 324 3.06 6.80 -26.28
CA ALA A 324 3.96 5.67 -26.35
C ALA A 324 5.23 5.96 -27.19
N ILE A 325 5.07 6.58 -28.37
CA ILE A 325 6.21 7.01 -29.20
C ILE A 325 7.06 8.06 -28.47
N ALA A 326 6.43 9.03 -27.83
CA ALA A 326 7.13 10.05 -27.07
C ALA A 326 7.93 9.46 -25.90
N ALA A 327 7.44 8.38 -25.29
CA ALA A 327 8.11 7.63 -24.23
C ALA A 327 9.22 6.69 -24.75
N GLY A 328 9.34 6.50 -26.08
CA GLY A 328 10.40 5.69 -26.70
C GLY A 328 9.96 4.31 -27.20
N VAL A 329 8.65 4.01 -27.23
CA VAL A 329 8.17 2.74 -27.81
C VAL A 329 8.53 2.69 -29.30
N LYS A 330 9.12 1.56 -29.73
CA LYS A 330 9.50 1.35 -31.11
C LYS A 330 8.28 1.34 -32.04
N PRO A 331 8.30 2.06 -33.17
CA PRO A 331 7.16 2.12 -34.09
C PRO A 331 6.64 0.76 -34.56
N ALA A 332 7.52 -0.24 -34.69
CA ALA A 332 7.16 -1.60 -35.11
C ALA A 332 6.24 -2.32 -34.11
N ALA A 333 6.23 -1.91 -32.83
CA ALA A 333 5.32 -2.43 -31.83
C ALA A 333 3.91 -1.82 -31.89
N LEU A 334 3.69 -0.89 -32.82
CA LEU A 334 2.40 -0.24 -33.05
C LEU A 334 1.84 -0.70 -34.42
N THR A 335 0.52 -0.81 -34.49
CA THR A 335 -0.11 -1.15 -35.77
C THR A 335 0.04 -0.01 -36.78
N THR A 336 -0.03 -0.32 -38.08
CA THR A 336 0.06 0.69 -39.14
C THR A 336 -1.02 1.79 -39.00
N ALA A 337 -2.18 1.44 -38.49
CA ALA A 337 -3.28 2.41 -38.23
C ALA A 337 -2.91 3.40 -37.13
N ASP A 338 -2.24 2.93 -36.07
CA ASP A 338 -1.80 3.77 -34.96
C ASP A 338 -0.67 4.71 -35.39
N LEU A 339 0.28 4.23 -36.20
CA LEU A 339 1.36 5.04 -36.73
C LEU A 339 0.85 6.20 -37.57
N ARG A 340 -0.12 5.96 -38.47
CA ARG A 340 -0.75 7.04 -39.26
C ARG A 340 -1.43 8.09 -38.40
N ARG A 341 -2.13 7.68 -37.35
CA ARG A 341 -2.77 8.61 -36.40
C ARG A 341 -1.76 9.35 -35.54
N ALA A 342 -0.70 8.68 -35.12
CA ALA A 342 0.36 9.28 -34.30
C ALA A 342 1.21 10.28 -35.08
N SER A 343 1.51 10.00 -36.35
CA SER A 343 2.30 10.86 -37.24
C SER A 343 1.54 12.04 -37.86
N SER A 344 0.21 12.05 -37.76
CA SER A 344 -0.57 13.20 -38.21
C SER A 344 -0.23 14.42 -37.36
N PRO A 345 0.26 15.53 -37.94
CA PRO A 345 0.46 16.74 -37.17
C PRO A 345 -0.89 17.12 -36.53
N LEU A 346 -0.86 17.67 -35.34
CA LEU A 346 -2.03 18.22 -34.64
C LEU A 346 -2.72 19.22 -35.61
N GLY A 347 -3.55 18.70 -36.51
CA GLY A 347 -4.35 19.51 -37.37
C GLY A 347 -5.17 20.43 -36.48
N HIS A 348 -4.99 21.72 -36.64
CA HIS A 348 -5.85 22.72 -36.05
C HIS A 348 -7.28 22.26 -36.28
N ARG A 349 -7.94 21.80 -35.25
CA ARG A 349 -9.39 21.62 -35.26
C ARG A 349 -9.93 22.99 -35.55
N PRO A 350 -10.61 23.21 -36.68
CA PRO A 350 -11.23 24.48 -36.89
C PRO A 350 -12.18 24.70 -35.72
N VAL A 351 -11.91 25.73 -34.96
CA VAL A 351 -12.83 26.21 -33.91
C VAL A 351 -14.16 26.45 -34.64
N ARG A 352 -15.10 25.54 -34.42
CA ARG A 352 -16.47 25.65 -34.92
C ARG A 352 -17.08 26.82 -34.16
N THR A 353 -16.92 28.01 -34.71
CA THR A 353 -17.62 29.22 -34.30
C THR A 353 -19.11 28.93 -34.39
N VAL A 354 -19.70 28.64 -33.24
CA VAL A 354 -21.16 28.57 -33.11
C VAL A 354 -21.65 29.99 -33.24
N THR A 355 -21.99 30.38 -34.48
CA THR A 355 -22.72 31.63 -34.76
C THR A 355 -24.09 31.48 -34.12
N ARG A 356 -24.23 32.05 -32.95
CA ARG A 356 -25.50 32.17 -32.23
C ARG A 356 -26.41 33.08 -33.08
N LYS A 357 -27.25 32.48 -33.92
CA LYS A 357 -28.33 33.23 -34.62
C LYS A 357 -29.21 33.86 -33.55
N ARG A 358 -29.10 35.19 -33.47
CA ARG A 358 -29.94 36.02 -32.63
C ARG A 358 -31.35 36.01 -33.27
N VAL A 359 -32.27 35.25 -32.69
CA VAL A 359 -33.68 35.26 -33.08
C VAL A 359 -34.27 36.58 -32.62
N VAL A 360 -34.44 37.50 -33.57
CA VAL A 360 -35.18 38.73 -33.34
C VAL A 360 -36.68 38.39 -33.32
N LYS A 361 -37.27 38.40 -32.14
CA LYS A 361 -38.71 38.29 -31.94
C LYS A 361 -39.36 39.60 -32.37
N HIS A 362 -39.95 39.62 -33.56
CA HIS A 362 -40.86 40.69 -33.97
C HIS A 362 -42.10 40.67 -33.06
N ARG A 363 -42.22 41.70 -32.24
CA ARG A 363 -43.40 42.01 -31.43
C ARG A 363 -44.43 42.66 -32.34
N ARG A 364 -45.46 41.94 -32.87
CA ARG A 364 -46.63 42.49 -33.55
C ARG A 364 -47.43 43.26 -32.51
N SER A 365 -47.50 44.61 -32.69
CA SER A 365 -48.43 45.48 -32.01
C SER A 365 -49.86 45.26 -32.62
N ARG A 366 -50.77 44.78 -31.79
CA ARG A 366 -52.21 44.85 -32.13
C ARG A 366 -52.69 46.26 -31.90
N ARG A 367 -53.02 46.92 -33.00
CA ARG A 367 -53.74 48.15 -33.03
C ARG A 367 -55.24 47.81 -32.88
N THR A 368 -55.82 48.13 -31.73
CA THR A 368 -57.29 48.17 -31.56
C THR A 368 -57.83 49.41 -32.23
N LYS A 369 -58.70 49.24 -33.24
CA LYS A 369 -59.55 50.26 -33.81
C LYS A 369 -60.80 50.32 -32.93
N GLY A 370 -61.07 51.47 -32.31
CA GLY A 370 -62.37 51.83 -31.82
C GLY A 370 -63.21 52.32 -32.97
N ALA A 371 -64.45 52.02 -32.92
CA ALA A 371 -65.52 52.66 -33.72
C ALA A 371 -66.68 52.86 -32.74
N ASP A 372 -67.18 54.00 -32.89
CA ASP A 372 -68.45 54.60 -32.46
C ASP A 372 -69.51 53.67 -31.95
#